data_c6bf2b971dd722f80f03a5912c26bff9
#
_entry.id   c6bf2b971dd722f80f03a5912c26bff9
#
_cell.length_a   1.000
_cell.length_b   1.000
_cell.length_c   1.000
_cell.angle_alpha   90.00
_cell.angle_beta   90.00
_cell.angle_gamma   90.00
#
_symmetry.space_group_name_H-M   'P 1'
#
loop_
_entity.id
_entity.type
_entity.pdbx_description
1 polymer ?
#
loop_
_entity_poly.entity_id
_entity_poly.type
_entity_poly.pdbx_seq_one_letter_code
_entity_poly.pdbx_strand_id
1 'polypeptide(L)'
;ESAFSFGLFLMRLLERRFQAGQASRNYVDKNILLLERIQSYMFAHLRKGLTIREIARELGVSPSLLRLTFRKEMKVSLGRYIQTRIMHKIEPMLRSTDMSVSEIAAEMGYQTESSLIRAFKRESGMTPQQFRRHKRSQE
;
A
#
# COMPACT_ATOMS: atom_id res chain seq x y z
N GLU A 1 -10.26 6.58 -1.43
CA GLU A 1 -9.25 7.56 -1.90
C GLU A 1 -8.00 6.93 -2.52
N SER A 2 -7.47 5.80 -2.03
CA SER A 2 -6.20 5.27 -2.50
C SER A 2 -6.28 4.49 -3.82
N ALA A 3 -7.36 3.78 -4.11
CA ALA A 3 -7.58 3.16 -5.42
C ALA A 3 -7.78 4.23 -6.51
N PHE A 4 -8.40 5.34 -6.14
CA PHE A 4 -8.57 6.50 -7.01
C PHE A 4 -7.24 7.22 -7.28
N SER A 5 -6.37 7.32 -6.28
CA SER A 5 -5.03 7.92 -6.41
C SER A 5 -4.13 7.11 -7.34
N PHE A 6 -4.20 5.77 -7.28
CA PHE A 6 -3.42 4.90 -8.16
C PHE A 6 -3.96 4.93 -9.60
N GLY A 7 -5.28 4.93 -9.78
CA GLY A 7 -5.90 5.07 -11.09
C GLY A 7 -5.56 6.39 -11.77
N LEU A 8 -5.62 7.51 -11.05
CA LEU A 8 -5.17 8.83 -11.53
C LEU A 8 -3.68 8.84 -11.86
N PHE A 9 -2.87 8.16 -11.06
CA PHE A 9 -1.44 8.04 -11.30
C PHE A 9 -1.15 7.24 -12.58
N LEU A 10 -1.82 6.10 -12.78
CA LEU A 10 -1.72 5.33 -14.01
C LEU A 10 -2.16 6.16 -15.23
N MET A 11 -3.25 6.93 -15.12
CA MET A 11 -3.67 7.84 -16.18
C MET A 11 -2.60 8.89 -16.51
N ARG A 12 -1.97 9.50 -15.51
CA ARG A 12 -0.86 10.45 -15.72
C ARG A 12 0.35 9.81 -16.38
N LEU A 13 0.67 8.55 -16.03
CA LEU A 13 1.74 7.80 -16.69
C LEU A 13 1.40 7.49 -18.15
N LEU A 14 0.16 7.14 -18.44
CA LEU A 14 -0.33 6.91 -19.80
C LEU A 14 -0.32 8.20 -20.63
N GLU A 15 -0.68 9.33 -20.05
CA GLU A 15 -0.59 10.66 -20.69
C GLU A 15 0.87 11.03 -21.01
N ARG A 16 1.82 10.79 -20.09
CA ARG A 16 3.25 10.95 -20.34
C ARG A 16 3.75 10.05 -21.48
N ARG A 17 3.23 8.83 -21.56
CA ARG A 17 3.51 7.88 -22.64
C ARG A 17 3.13 8.45 -24.00
N PHE A 18 2.00 9.12 -24.09
CA PHE A 18 1.51 9.72 -25.33
C PHE A 18 2.37 10.90 -25.81
N GLN A 19 3.00 11.61 -24.87
CA GLN A 19 3.81 12.81 -25.15
C GLN A 19 5.31 12.54 -25.35
N ALA A 20 5.80 11.34 -25.02
CA ALA A 20 7.23 11.01 -25.08
C ALA A 20 7.65 10.37 -26.42
N GLY A 21 8.86 10.68 -26.91
CA GLY A 21 9.47 10.01 -28.07
C GLY A 21 9.75 8.52 -27.81
N GLN A 22 10.05 7.73 -28.88
CA GLN A 22 10.09 6.26 -28.81
C GLN A 22 11.04 5.66 -27.76
N ALA A 23 12.22 6.22 -27.55
CA ALA A 23 13.17 5.74 -26.53
C ALA A 23 12.66 5.98 -25.10
N SER A 24 11.98 7.10 -24.91
CA SER A 24 11.34 7.45 -23.65
C SER A 24 10.09 6.59 -23.37
N ARG A 25 9.39 6.16 -24.43
CA ARG A 25 8.23 5.26 -24.32
C ARG A 25 8.60 3.90 -23.75
N ASN A 26 9.67 3.27 -24.24
CA ASN A 26 10.12 1.97 -23.73
C ASN A 26 10.50 2.00 -22.24
N TYR A 27 11.08 3.10 -21.80
CA TYR A 27 11.43 3.29 -20.38
C TYR A 27 10.17 3.48 -19.50
N VAL A 28 9.25 4.30 -19.96
CA VAL A 28 7.97 4.55 -19.27
C VAL A 28 7.15 3.26 -19.20
N ASP A 29 7.09 2.48 -20.29
CA ASP A 29 6.37 1.21 -20.32
C ASP A 29 6.92 0.17 -19.34
N LYS A 30 8.24 0.07 -19.21
CA LYS A 30 8.90 -0.81 -18.22
C LYS A 30 8.58 -0.40 -16.79
N ASN A 31 8.57 0.88 -16.49
CA ASN A 31 8.26 1.39 -15.17
C ASN A 31 6.78 1.16 -14.80
N ILE A 32 5.87 1.40 -15.74
CA ILE A 32 4.44 1.13 -15.57
C ILE A 32 4.22 -0.36 -15.27
N LEU A 33 4.81 -1.24 -16.08
CA LEU A 33 4.71 -2.68 -15.89
C LEU A 33 5.24 -3.12 -14.52
N LEU A 34 6.37 -2.56 -14.08
CA LEU A 34 6.92 -2.87 -12.76
C LEU A 34 5.98 -2.41 -11.64
N LEU A 35 5.41 -1.21 -11.75
CA LEU A 35 4.45 -0.70 -10.76
C LEU A 35 3.17 -1.55 -10.70
N GLU A 36 2.65 -1.98 -11.84
CA GLU A 36 1.49 -2.90 -11.88
C GLU A 36 1.81 -4.25 -11.21
N ARG A 37 3.00 -4.80 -11.42
CA ARG A 37 3.45 -6.03 -10.77
C ARG A 37 3.61 -5.86 -9.27
N ILE A 38 4.16 -4.73 -8.80
CA ILE A 38 4.24 -4.39 -7.38
C ILE A 38 2.83 -4.36 -6.77
N GLN A 39 1.91 -3.67 -7.42
CA GLN A 39 0.52 -3.53 -6.97
C GLN A 39 -0.18 -4.89 -6.86
N SER A 40 -0.07 -5.73 -7.88
CA SER A 40 -0.66 -7.07 -7.90
C SER A 40 -0.10 -7.96 -6.80
N TYR A 41 1.21 -7.92 -6.59
CA TYR A 41 1.85 -8.67 -5.51
C TYR A 41 1.40 -8.18 -4.13
N MET A 42 1.37 -6.87 -3.93
CA MET A 42 0.90 -6.28 -2.68
C MET A 42 -0.57 -6.62 -2.40
N PHE A 43 -1.42 -6.59 -3.41
CA PHE A 43 -2.84 -6.94 -3.23
C PHE A 43 -3.01 -8.34 -2.67
N ALA A 44 -2.21 -9.31 -3.16
CA ALA A 44 -2.27 -10.70 -2.72
C ALA A 44 -1.57 -10.98 -1.38
N HIS A 45 -0.55 -10.19 -1.01
CA HIS A 45 0.38 -10.51 0.10
C HIS A 45 0.49 -9.40 1.16
N LEU A 46 -0.39 -8.42 1.15
CA LEU A 46 -0.30 -7.27 2.05
C LEU A 46 -0.51 -7.68 3.51
N ARG A 47 0.54 -7.57 4.30
CA ARG A 47 0.55 -7.86 5.73
C ARG A 47 1.69 -7.11 6.44
N LYS A 48 1.61 -7.01 7.75
CA LYS A 48 2.76 -6.57 8.55
C LYS A 48 3.94 -7.54 8.35
N GLY A 49 5.10 -6.99 8.09
CA GLY A 49 6.30 -7.80 7.82
C GLY A 49 6.57 -8.06 6.34
N LEU A 50 5.67 -7.68 5.43
CA LEU A 50 5.98 -7.68 4.00
C LEU A 50 7.18 -6.76 3.74
N THR A 51 8.25 -7.32 3.16
CA THR A 51 9.51 -6.61 2.96
C THR A 51 9.74 -6.27 1.49
N ILE A 52 10.50 -5.19 1.26
CA ILE A 52 10.93 -4.81 -0.10
C ILE A 52 11.79 -5.92 -0.73
N ARG A 53 12.60 -6.62 0.06
CA ARG A 53 13.41 -7.76 -0.42
C ARG A 53 12.54 -8.91 -0.93
N GLU A 54 11.46 -9.21 -0.23
CA GLU A 54 10.48 -10.23 -0.64
C GLU A 54 9.84 -9.85 -1.97
N ILE A 55 9.34 -8.64 -2.09
CA ILE A 55 8.74 -8.13 -3.34
C ILE A 55 9.77 -8.18 -4.49
N ALA A 56 10.97 -7.68 -4.27
CA ALA A 56 12.03 -7.66 -5.27
C ALA A 56 12.40 -9.05 -5.77
N ARG A 57 12.53 -10.01 -4.85
CA ARG A 57 12.79 -11.42 -5.18
C ARG A 57 11.69 -12.03 -6.05
N GLU A 58 10.44 -11.83 -5.68
CA GLU A 58 9.29 -12.36 -6.44
C GLU A 58 9.15 -11.72 -7.82
N LEU A 59 9.49 -10.43 -7.94
CA LEU A 59 9.43 -9.73 -9.22
C LEU A 59 10.69 -9.90 -10.08
N GLY A 60 11.74 -10.55 -9.56
CA GLY A 60 12.99 -10.77 -10.29
C GLY A 60 13.78 -9.49 -10.53
N VAL A 61 13.71 -8.51 -9.63
CA VAL A 61 14.44 -7.24 -9.71
C VAL A 61 15.27 -7.00 -8.45
N SER A 62 16.28 -6.12 -8.53
CA SER A 62 17.03 -5.76 -7.33
C SER A 62 16.19 -4.88 -6.39
N PRO A 63 16.38 -4.99 -5.05
CA PRO A 63 15.73 -4.09 -4.10
C PRO A 63 16.02 -2.61 -4.38
N SER A 64 17.23 -2.28 -4.83
CA SER A 64 17.62 -0.91 -5.17
C SER A 64 16.85 -0.36 -6.36
N LEU A 65 16.69 -1.16 -7.43
CA LEU A 65 15.89 -0.79 -8.59
C LEU A 65 14.43 -0.58 -8.21
N LEU A 66 13.88 -1.49 -7.41
CA LEU A 66 12.51 -1.41 -6.92
C LEU A 66 12.25 -0.12 -6.14
N ARG A 67 13.11 0.21 -5.17
CA ARG A 67 13.00 1.43 -4.37
C ARG A 67 13.11 2.69 -5.23
N LEU A 68 14.11 2.73 -6.10
CA LEU A 68 14.37 3.89 -6.95
C LEU A 68 13.22 4.17 -7.91
N THR A 69 12.76 3.14 -8.64
CA THR A 69 11.66 3.24 -9.59
C THR A 69 10.37 3.65 -8.89
N PHE A 70 10.04 2.99 -7.78
CA PHE A 70 8.82 3.31 -7.05
C PHE A 70 8.83 4.74 -6.53
N ARG A 71 9.90 5.18 -5.87
CA ARG A 71 10.02 6.55 -5.35
C ARG A 71 9.99 7.61 -6.45
N LYS A 72 10.65 7.35 -7.58
CA LYS A 72 10.66 8.25 -8.74
C LYS A 72 9.26 8.46 -9.29
N GLU A 73 8.51 7.39 -9.47
CA GLU A 73 7.19 7.42 -10.10
C GLU A 73 6.06 7.81 -9.13
N MET A 74 6.08 7.26 -7.91
CA MET A 74 5.01 7.46 -6.91
C MET A 74 5.26 8.65 -5.97
N LYS A 75 6.47 9.24 -5.96
CA LYS A 75 6.87 10.37 -5.09
C LYS A 75 6.80 10.06 -3.59
N VAL A 76 6.72 8.79 -3.23
CA VAL A 76 6.71 8.28 -1.87
C VAL A 76 7.55 7.00 -1.82
N SER A 77 8.19 6.69 -0.69
CA SER A 77 8.94 5.46 -0.56
C SER A 77 8.01 4.24 -0.56
N LEU A 78 8.50 3.11 -1.11
CA LEU A 78 7.73 1.86 -1.12
C LEU A 78 7.40 1.38 0.30
N GLY A 79 8.33 1.52 1.24
CA GLY A 79 8.09 1.18 2.66
C GLY A 79 6.94 1.98 3.27
N ARG A 80 6.91 3.28 3.04
CA ARG A 80 5.81 4.15 3.49
C ARG A 80 4.49 3.77 2.82
N TYR A 81 4.53 3.48 1.54
CA TYR A 81 3.34 3.05 0.78
C TYR A 81 2.76 1.73 1.33
N ILE A 82 3.61 0.74 1.64
CA ILE A 82 3.20 -0.52 2.28
C ILE A 82 2.47 -0.24 3.60
N GLN A 83 3.03 0.61 4.47
CA GLN A 83 2.41 0.97 5.75
C GLN A 83 1.04 1.63 5.57
N THR A 84 0.94 2.57 4.67
CA THR A 84 -0.32 3.26 4.35
C THR A 84 -1.38 2.28 3.84
N ARG A 85 -1.00 1.34 2.97
CA ARG A 85 -1.91 0.32 2.44
C ARG A 85 -2.38 -0.67 3.50
N ILE A 86 -1.52 -1.04 4.45
CA ILE A 86 -1.90 -1.86 5.61
C ILE A 86 -2.99 -1.15 6.43
N MET A 87 -2.82 0.13 6.73
CA MET A 87 -3.82 0.90 7.47
C MET A 87 -5.15 0.99 6.71
N HIS A 88 -5.12 1.24 5.40
CA HIS A 88 -6.32 1.26 4.56
C HIS A 88 -7.05 -0.08 4.50
N LYS A 89 -6.35 -1.20 4.69
CA LYS A 89 -6.98 -2.53 4.79
C LYS A 89 -7.61 -2.77 6.16
N ILE A 90 -7.01 -2.22 7.22
CA ILE A 90 -7.51 -2.33 8.60
C ILE A 90 -8.79 -1.51 8.82
N GLU A 91 -8.85 -0.30 8.28
CA GLU A 91 -10.00 0.60 8.47
C GLU A 91 -11.36 -0.03 8.13
N PRO A 92 -11.57 -0.68 6.96
CA PRO A 92 -12.82 -1.37 6.66
C PRO A 92 -13.12 -2.53 7.62
N MET A 93 -12.10 -3.25 8.09
CA MET A 93 -12.29 -4.32 9.08
C MET A 93 -12.85 -3.77 10.39
N LEU A 94 -12.36 -2.61 10.84
CA LEU A 94 -12.87 -1.93 12.03
C LEU A 94 -14.27 -1.38 11.84
N ARG A 95 -14.57 -0.81 10.69
CA ARG A 95 -15.84 -0.13 10.40
C ARG A 95 -16.97 -1.09 10.07
N SER A 96 -16.71 -2.08 9.24
CA SER A 96 -17.74 -2.89 8.58
C SER A 96 -17.78 -4.35 9.03
N THR A 97 -16.97 -4.75 10.00
CA THR A 97 -17.00 -6.10 10.58
C THR A 97 -17.07 -6.05 12.10
N ASP A 98 -17.45 -7.17 12.70
CA ASP A 98 -17.45 -7.36 14.17
C ASP A 98 -16.15 -8.03 14.68
N MET A 99 -15.14 -8.16 13.82
CA MET A 99 -13.83 -8.68 14.21
C MET A 99 -13.29 -7.88 15.40
N SER A 100 -12.77 -8.58 16.40
CA SER A 100 -12.04 -7.96 17.49
C SER A 100 -10.73 -7.35 16.99
N VAL A 101 -10.17 -6.41 17.73
CA VAL A 101 -8.85 -5.84 17.41
C VAL A 101 -7.77 -6.92 17.41
N SER A 102 -7.90 -7.92 18.29
CA SER A 102 -7.00 -9.08 18.33
C SER A 102 -7.07 -9.94 17.05
N GLU A 103 -8.29 -10.21 16.56
CA GLU A 103 -8.50 -10.95 15.31
C GLU A 103 -7.96 -10.18 14.10
N ILE A 104 -8.17 -8.88 14.04
CA ILE A 104 -7.61 -8.01 13.00
C ILE A 104 -6.07 -8.02 13.05
N ALA A 105 -5.49 -7.96 14.25
CA ALA A 105 -4.05 -8.01 14.42
C ALA A 105 -3.47 -9.33 13.87
N ALA A 106 -4.08 -10.45 14.19
CA ALA A 106 -3.68 -11.77 13.69
C ALA A 106 -3.80 -11.86 12.15
N GLU A 107 -4.93 -11.42 11.60
CA GLU A 107 -5.18 -11.41 10.15
C GLU A 107 -4.16 -10.56 9.38
N MET A 108 -3.78 -9.42 9.93
CA MET A 108 -2.84 -8.49 9.31
C MET A 108 -1.37 -8.78 9.62
N GLY A 109 -1.07 -9.87 10.34
CA GLY A 109 0.29 -10.32 10.62
C GLY A 109 1.00 -9.57 11.73
N TYR A 110 0.28 -8.87 12.62
CA TYR A 110 0.85 -8.31 13.84
C TYR A 110 1.05 -9.40 14.88
N GLN A 111 2.18 -9.37 15.59
CA GLN A 111 2.47 -10.37 16.62
C GLN A 111 1.55 -10.24 17.84
N THR A 112 1.14 -9.01 18.17
CA THR A 112 0.28 -8.73 19.31
C THR A 112 -0.76 -7.67 18.96
N GLU A 113 -1.89 -7.69 19.65
CA GLU A 113 -2.91 -6.65 19.60
C GLU A 113 -2.32 -5.26 19.92
N SER A 114 -1.48 -5.20 20.94
CA SER A 114 -0.80 -3.95 21.36
C SER A 114 0.06 -3.36 20.25
N SER A 115 0.73 -4.18 19.44
CA SER A 115 1.54 -3.69 18.32
C SER A 115 0.67 -3.07 17.22
N LEU A 116 -0.49 -3.66 16.93
CA LEU A 116 -1.47 -3.06 16.02
C LEU A 116 -2.00 -1.73 16.58
N ILE A 117 -2.41 -1.70 17.84
CA ILE A 117 -2.94 -0.49 18.48
C ILE A 117 -1.96 0.68 18.37
N ARG A 118 -0.68 0.44 18.68
CA ARG A 118 0.37 1.47 18.57
C ARG A 118 0.56 1.95 17.13
N ALA A 119 0.64 1.02 16.18
CA ALA A 119 0.81 1.35 14.77
C ALA A 119 -0.39 2.14 14.22
N PHE A 120 -1.59 1.70 14.53
CA PHE A 120 -2.82 2.36 14.08
C PHE A 120 -2.95 3.76 14.67
N LYS A 121 -2.71 3.92 15.97
CA LYS A 121 -2.75 5.23 16.64
C LYS A 121 -1.71 6.20 16.08
N ARG A 122 -0.50 5.72 15.79
CA ARG A 122 0.55 6.53 15.18
C ARG A 122 0.14 7.06 13.79
N GLU A 123 -0.52 6.24 12.99
CA GLU A 123 -0.89 6.60 11.61
C GLU A 123 -2.21 7.38 11.52
N SER A 124 -3.19 7.07 12.38
CA SER A 124 -4.54 7.65 12.32
C SER A 124 -4.84 8.69 13.41
N GLY A 125 -4.00 8.79 14.44
CA GLY A 125 -4.19 9.68 15.58
C GLY A 125 -5.14 9.14 16.65
N MET A 126 -5.81 8.01 16.45
CA MET A 126 -6.73 7.39 17.39
C MET A 126 -6.53 5.89 17.49
N THR A 127 -6.99 5.28 18.60
CA THR A 127 -6.95 3.82 18.74
C THR A 127 -7.96 3.14 17.81
N PRO A 128 -7.78 1.85 17.47
CA PRO A 128 -8.75 1.10 16.68
C PRO A 128 -10.16 1.12 17.27
N GLN A 129 -10.30 1.02 18.59
CA GLN A 129 -11.60 1.07 19.25
C GLN A 129 -12.25 2.44 19.18
N GLN A 130 -11.47 3.52 19.33
CA GLN A 130 -11.96 4.90 19.15
C GLN A 130 -12.42 5.12 17.70
N PHE A 131 -11.65 4.63 16.73
CA PHE A 131 -12.01 4.70 15.31
C PHE A 131 -13.33 3.97 15.04
N ARG A 132 -13.49 2.76 15.55
CA ARG A 132 -14.72 1.96 15.39
C ARG A 132 -15.94 2.68 15.95
N ARG A 133 -15.84 3.22 17.18
CA ARG A 133 -16.94 3.98 17.80
C ARG A 133 -17.29 5.24 17.02
N HIS A 134 -16.29 6.00 16.62
CA HIS A 134 -16.49 7.25 15.88
C HIS A 134 -17.20 7.02 14.55
N LYS A 135 -16.83 5.98 13.82
CA LYS A 135 -17.44 5.64 12.52
C LYS A 135 -18.85 5.09 12.65
N ARG A 136 -19.11 4.23 13.63
CA ARG A 136 -20.47 3.71 13.90
C ARG A 136 -21.45 4.79 14.40
N SER A 137 -20.95 5.87 14.96
CA SER A 137 -21.79 6.99 15.41
C SER A 137 -22.15 7.96 14.27
N GLN A 138 -21.53 7.82 13.09
CA GLN A 138 -21.80 8.65 11.92
C GLN A 138 -22.74 7.98 10.91
N GLU A 139 -23.08 6.72 11.13
CA GLU A 139 -24.05 5.93 10.33
C GLU A 139 -25.44 5.96 10.99
#